data_057e25dca5a5a2895d18a16fa81c27e1
#
_entry.id   057e25dca5a5a2895d18a16fa81c27e1
#
_cell.length_a   1.000
_cell.length_b   1.000
_cell.length_c   1.000
_cell.angle_alpha   90.00
_cell.angle_beta   90.00
_cell.angle_gamma   90.00
#
_symmetry.space_group_name_H-M   'P 1'
#
loop_
_entity.id
_entity.type
_entity.pdbx_description
1 polymer ?
#
loop_
_entity_poly.entity_id
_entity_poly.type
_entity_poly.pdbx_seq_one_letter_code
_entity_poly.pdbx_strand_id
1 'polypeptide(L)'
;MSTAVCVAVAIWVQQDTRAVTSLRYFYEKVQPLHVVAAGSLLEFALAEVGDIPVGRVRNIFVYPFSFAEFVAALGGGVSYERAFDFAKSGNLPDFAHGKMLDYLKSFLIVGGMPAAVLAYAETQSYLAARNEQRDIMQNLKEDFAKYKTRVDPAVLRTTLRSVIEQTGRQFTYSNSELELTYAKSKKCTDLMERAKIVMRIDCTHANGIPLGGDINPKDNKFMLLDTGLYLYEAGLNLADWINDEPAKFVNRGKLAEMFVAHELKKSGSPLDDNPLYYWHRENKTGKAEVDFVVQHRNAPLPIEVKSGTKGSMKSLRILMNEKSFKLGVRTSEENLGELDDGQIRIVPLYLIGEYESILRT
;
A
#
# COMPACT_ATOMS: atom_id res chain seq x y z
N MET A 1 41.58 10.35 6.57
CA MET A 1 41.09 10.16 7.94
C MET A 1 39.63 9.73 7.81
N SER A 2 39.33 8.47 8.16
CA SER A 2 37.97 7.98 8.19
C SER A 2 37.28 8.60 9.41
N THR A 3 36.38 9.55 9.21
CA THR A 3 35.50 10.06 10.27
C THR A 3 34.53 8.95 10.64
N ALA A 4 34.66 8.39 11.84
CA ALA A 4 33.70 7.45 12.38
C ALA A 4 32.37 8.18 12.49
N VAL A 5 31.33 7.69 11.81
CA VAL A 5 29.95 8.19 11.94
C VAL A 5 29.33 7.50 13.14
N CYS A 6 29.03 8.26 14.20
CA CYS A 6 28.28 7.74 15.34
C CYS A 6 26.77 7.83 15.04
N VAL A 7 26.07 6.69 15.14
CA VAL A 7 24.62 6.60 14.98
C VAL A 7 24.02 6.08 16.28
N ALA A 8 23.10 6.81 16.86
CA ALA A 8 22.27 6.33 17.98
C ALA A 8 20.90 5.91 17.45
N VAL A 9 20.50 4.67 17.74
CA VAL A 9 19.17 4.16 17.39
C VAL A 9 18.36 4.01 18.68
N ALA A 10 17.23 4.72 18.74
CA ALA A 10 16.28 4.62 19.85
C ALA A 10 14.96 4.04 19.32
N ILE A 11 14.52 2.94 19.94
CA ILE A 11 13.29 2.24 19.60
C ILE A 11 12.26 2.48 20.70
N TRP A 12 10.97 2.50 20.37
CA TRP A 12 9.88 2.72 21.34
C TRP A 12 9.89 4.10 22.03
N VAL A 13 10.46 5.12 21.35
CA VAL A 13 10.57 6.48 21.92
C VAL A 13 9.22 7.10 22.28
N GLN A 14 8.12 6.61 21.71
CA GLN A 14 6.77 7.06 22.03
C GLN A 14 6.32 6.71 23.47
N GLN A 15 7.02 5.86 24.17
CA GLN A 15 6.69 5.49 25.55
C GLN A 15 7.17 6.52 26.59
N ASP A 16 8.14 7.37 26.22
CA ASP A 16 8.66 8.44 27.10
C ASP A 16 8.74 9.76 26.31
N THR A 17 7.88 10.70 26.71
CA THR A 17 7.85 12.06 26.12
C THR A 17 9.19 12.79 26.26
N ARG A 18 9.99 12.47 27.30
CA ARG A 18 11.33 13.04 27.49
C ARG A 18 12.30 12.55 26.42
N ALA A 19 12.16 11.28 25.97
CA ALA A 19 12.98 10.77 24.89
C ALA A 19 12.71 11.53 23.59
N VAL A 20 11.43 11.80 23.28
CA VAL A 20 11.04 12.62 22.11
C VAL A 20 11.59 14.04 22.21
N THR A 21 11.47 14.68 23.37
CA THR A 21 11.97 16.03 23.60
C THR A 21 13.50 16.10 23.50
N SER A 22 14.21 15.04 23.91
CA SER A 22 15.67 14.99 23.85
C SER A 22 16.24 14.95 22.43
N LEU A 23 15.44 14.60 21.40
CA LEU A 23 15.87 14.66 19.99
C LEU A 23 16.35 16.05 19.59
N ARG A 24 15.68 17.10 20.12
CA ARG A 24 16.12 18.48 19.92
C ARG A 24 17.50 18.73 20.52
N TYR A 25 17.74 18.25 21.75
CA TYR A 25 19.01 18.41 22.42
C TYR A 25 20.15 17.71 21.67
N PHE A 26 19.96 16.51 21.17
CA PHE A 26 20.95 15.80 20.36
C PHE A 26 21.32 16.60 19.11
N TYR A 27 20.33 17.12 18.39
CA TYR A 27 20.57 17.94 17.22
C TYR A 27 21.36 19.22 17.54
N GLU A 28 21.03 19.92 18.62
CA GLU A 28 21.60 21.22 18.95
C GLU A 28 22.97 21.14 19.68
N LYS A 29 23.22 20.07 20.45
CA LYS A 29 24.34 19.98 21.38
C LYS A 29 25.34 18.88 21.10
N VAL A 30 24.98 17.85 20.35
CA VAL A 30 25.80 16.66 20.18
C VAL A 30 26.06 16.41 18.68
N GLN A 31 26.78 17.34 18.07
CA GLN A 31 27.28 17.14 16.70
C GLN A 31 28.61 16.37 16.77
N PRO A 32 28.84 15.34 15.96
CA PRO A 32 28.16 14.84 14.77
C PRO A 32 27.27 13.58 14.99
N LEU A 33 26.52 13.49 16.08
CA LEU A 33 25.70 12.33 16.36
C LEU A 33 24.45 12.30 15.44
N HIS A 34 24.31 11.22 14.66
CA HIS A 34 23.08 10.94 13.94
C HIS A 34 22.16 10.12 14.82
N VAL A 35 20.90 10.57 14.99
CA VAL A 35 19.91 9.88 15.82
C VAL A 35 18.75 9.39 14.95
N VAL A 36 18.46 8.09 15.03
CA VAL A 36 17.28 7.47 14.43
C VAL A 36 16.31 7.10 15.55
N ALA A 37 15.13 7.66 15.53
CA ALA A 37 14.06 7.37 16.49
C ALA A 37 12.94 6.60 15.77
N ALA A 38 12.56 5.43 16.25
CA ALA A 38 11.52 4.60 15.67
C ALA A 38 10.43 4.26 16.70
N GLY A 39 9.20 4.17 16.22
CA GLY A 39 8.05 3.76 17.03
C GLY A 39 6.78 3.69 16.19
N SER A 40 5.96 2.68 16.39
CA SER A 40 4.69 2.48 15.69
C SER A 40 3.64 3.56 15.96
N LEU A 41 3.80 4.32 17.04
CA LEU A 41 2.91 5.38 17.50
C LEU A 41 3.61 6.74 17.59
N LEU A 42 4.72 6.90 16.88
CA LEU A 42 5.56 8.09 16.99
C LEU A 42 4.80 9.38 16.61
N GLU A 43 3.95 9.33 15.59
CA GLU A 43 3.10 10.48 15.21
C GLU A 43 2.17 10.94 16.35
N PHE A 44 1.65 9.99 17.15
CA PHE A 44 0.81 10.34 18.31
C PHE A 44 1.62 10.94 19.44
N ALA A 45 2.79 10.40 19.71
CA ALA A 45 3.70 10.93 20.73
C ALA A 45 4.19 12.34 20.35
N LEU A 46 4.55 12.54 19.09
CA LEU A 46 4.92 13.87 18.56
C LEU A 46 3.78 14.88 18.69
N ALA A 47 2.54 14.47 18.46
CA ALA A 47 1.38 15.35 18.58
C ALA A 47 1.02 15.69 20.04
N GLU A 48 1.41 14.87 21.02
CA GLU A 48 1.20 15.10 22.45
C GLU A 48 2.30 15.96 23.08
N VAL A 49 3.51 15.91 22.54
CA VAL A 49 4.62 16.77 22.94
C VAL A 49 4.46 18.09 22.18
N GLY A 50 3.87 19.10 22.82
CA GLY A 50 3.60 20.42 22.20
C GLY A 50 4.81 21.15 21.60
N ASP A 51 6.02 20.65 21.80
CA ASP A 51 7.31 21.17 21.32
C ASP A 51 7.95 20.19 20.34
N ILE A 52 7.29 19.94 19.20
CA ILE A 52 7.94 19.20 18.09
C ILE A 52 9.15 20.03 17.63
N PRO A 53 10.36 19.43 17.53
CA PRO A 53 11.54 20.15 17.07
C PRO A 53 11.45 20.42 15.55
N VAL A 54 10.61 21.37 15.17
CA VAL A 54 10.39 21.77 13.77
C VAL A 54 11.71 22.11 13.09
N GLY A 55 11.95 21.55 11.89
CA GLY A 55 13.17 21.75 11.12
C GLY A 55 14.42 20.98 11.62
N ARG A 56 14.30 20.17 12.70
CA ARG A 56 15.40 19.39 13.27
C ARG A 56 15.18 17.87 13.17
N VAL A 57 13.99 17.47 12.80
CA VAL A 57 13.59 16.07 12.62
C VAL A 57 13.07 15.89 11.19
N ARG A 58 13.46 14.78 10.56
CA ARG A 58 12.95 14.37 9.26
C ARG A 58 12.21 13.05 9.42
N ASN A 59 10.97 13.02 8.99
CA ASN A 59 10.18 11.80 8.99
C ASN A 59 10.61 10.88 7.84
N ILE A 60 10.67 9.58 8.13
CA ILE A 60 10.89 8.53 7.13
C ILE A 60 9.77 7.53 7.30
N PHE A 61 9.03 7.29 6.24
CA PHE A 61 7.94 6.31 6.21
C PHE A 61 8.50 4.93 5.83
N VAL A 62 8.35 3.95 6.72
CA VAL A 62 8.77 2.56 6.49
C VAL A 62 7.52 1.71 6.32
N TYR A 63 7.41 1.10 5.15
CA TYR A 63 6.30 0.20 4.78
C TYR A 63 6.75 -1.26 4.86
N PRO A 64 5.82 -2.23 4.85
CA PRO A 64 6.16 -3.63 4.57
C PRO A 64 6.96 -3.75 3.27
N PHE A 65 7.74 -4.81 3.09
CA PHE A 65 8.56 -5.01 1.89
C PHE A 65 7.78 -4.80 0.61
N SER A 66 8.38 -4.12 -0.36
CA SER A 66 7.91 -4.07 -1.74
C SER A 66 8.11 -5.43 -2.40
N PHE A 67 7.51 -5.61 -3.57
CA PHE A 67 7.72 -6.82 -4.35
C PHE A 67 9.19 -7.06 -4.69
N ALA A 68 9.91 -6.00 -5.09
CA ALA A 68 11.34 -6.07 -5.37
C ALA A 68 12.16 -6.53 -4.15
N GLU A 69 11.88 -5.97 -2.97
CA GLU A 69 12.53 -6.35 -1.72
C GLU A 69 12.21 -7.79 -1.32
N PHE A 70 10.97 -8.22 -1.50
CA PHE A 70 10.56 -9.62 -1.27
C PHE A 70 11.32 -10.59 -2.18
N VAL A 71 11.36 -10.29 -3.48
CA VAL A 71 12.10 -11.14 -4.44
C VAL A 71 13.59 -11.17 -4.08
N ALA A 72 14.17 -10.05 -3.66
CA ALA A 72 15.57 -9.98 -3.20
C ALA A 72 15.80 -10.81 -1.93
N ALA A 73 14.87 -10.76 -0.96
CA ALA A 73 14.92 -11.57 0.26
C ALA A 73 14.90 -13.08 -0.02
N LEU A 74 14.27 -13.50 -1.11
CA LEU A 74 14.25 -14.88 -1.58
C LEU A 74 15.45 -15.25 -2.50
N GLY A 75 16.45 -14.39 -2.62
CA GLY A 75 17.61 -14.59 -3.48
C GLY A 75 17.36 -14.34 -4.98
N GLY A 76 16.20 -13.79 -5.33
CA GLY A 76 15.79 -13.51 -6.71
C GLY A 76 16.14 -12.11 -7.23
N GLY A 77 16.84 -11.28 -6.46
CA GLY A 77 17.09 -9.86 -6.79
C GLY A 77 17.65 -9.63 -8.20
N VAL A 78 18.68 -10.39 -8.60
CA VAL A 78 19.25 -10.31 -9.95
C VAL A 78 18.23 -10.66 -11.04
N SER A 79 17.30 -11.58 -10.75
CA SER A 79 16.25 -11.96 -11.70
C SER A 79 15.22 -10.83 -11.85
N TYR A 80 14.90 -10.13 -10.76
CA TYR A 80 14.02 -8.96 -10.78
C TYR A 80 14.65 -7.81 -11.56
N GLU A 81 15.90 -7.46 -11.25
CA GLU A 81 16.63 -6.39 -11.96
C GLU A 81 16.68 -6.63 -13.47
N ARG A 82 16.97 -7.87 -13.89
CA ARG A 82 16.97 -8.25 -15.31
C ARG A 82 15.58 -8.12 -15.94
N ALA A 83 14.52 -8.59 -15.25
CA ALA A 83 13.15 -8.45 -15.75
C ALA A 83 12.76 -6.97 -15.90
N PHE A 84 13.18 -6.13 -14.96
CA PHE A 84 12.96 -4.69 -15.02
C PHE A 84 13.75 -4.03 -16.17
N ASP A 85 15.01 -4.41 -16.39
CA ASP A 85 15.82 -3.89 -17.50
C ASP A 85 15.23 -4.30 -18.86
N PHE A 86 14.76 -5.52 -19.00
CA PHE A 86 14.00 -5.96 -20.17
C PHE A 86 12.73 -5.14 -20.38
N ALA A 87 11.98 -4.90 -19.31
CA ALA A 87 10.75 -4.09 -19.37
C ALA A 87 11.03 -2.65 -19.82
N LYS A 88 12.10 -2.03 -19.31
CA LYS A 88 12.53 -0.68 -19.76
C LYS A 88 12.90 -0.66 -21.25
N SER A 89 13.43 -1.74 -21.79
CA SER A 89 13.74 -1.85 -23.22
C SER A 89 12.52 -2.18 -24.10
N GLY A 90 11.34 -2.36 -23.49
CA GLY A 90 10.11 -2.75 -24.19
C GLY A 90 10.05 -4.22 -24.63
N ASN A 91 11.00 -5.06 -24.20
CA ASN A 91 11.09 -6.46 -24.62
C ASN A 91 11.31 -7.39 -23.41
N LEU A 92 10.23 -7.67 -22.68
CA LEU A 92 10.25 -8.58 -21.53
C LEU A 92 10.01 -10.03 -21.96
N PRO A 93 11.02 -10.92 -21.91
CA PRO A 93 10.87 -12.31 -22.33
C PRO A 93 9.88 -13.08 -21.47
N ASP A 94 9.11 -14.00 -22.07
CA ASP A 94 8.06 -14.76 -21.39
C ASP A 94 8.60 -15.60 -20.23
N PHE A 95 9.83 -16.15 -20.33
CA PHE A 95 10.43 -16.90 -19.22
C PHE A 95 10.73 -16.01 -17.99
N ALA A 96 11.14 -14.76 -18.22
CA ALA A 96 11.39 -13.81 -17.16
C ALA A 96 10.05 -13.33 -16.55
N HIS A 97 9.07 -13.07 -17.41
CA HIS A 97 7.71 -12.74 -16.99
C HIS A 97 7.09 -13.85 -16.14
N GLY A 98 7.11 -15.11 -16.62
CA GLY A 98 6.58 -16.25 -15.89
C GLY A 98 7.22 -16.43 -14.51
N LYS A 99 8.55 -16.30 -14.41
CA LYS A 99 9.25 -16.36 -13.13
C LYS A 99 8.81 -15.26 -12.16
N MET A 100 8.55 -14.05 -12.64
CA MET A 100 8.05 -12.96 -11.79
C MET A 100 6.61 -13.20 -11.35
N LEU A 101 5.77 -13.83 -12.17
CA LEU A 101 4.43 -14.23 -11.77
C LEU A 101 4.43 -15.29 -10.65
N ASP A 102 5.38 -16.22 -10.64
CA ASP A 102 5.54 -17.17 -9.56
C ASP A 102 5.91 -16.49 -8.24
N TYR A 103 6.83 -15.52 -8.28
CA TYR A 103 7.12 -14.69 -7.11
C TYR A 103 5.92 -13.85 -6.68
N LEU A 104 5.16 -13.28 -7.62
CA LEU A 104 3.97 -12.49 -7.32
C LEU A 104 2.91 -13.33 -6.59
N LYS A 105 2.69 -14.57 -7.04
CA LYS A 105 1.79 -15.50 -6.35
C LYS A 105 2.22 -15.71 -4.89
N SER A 106 3.50 -15.95 -4.68
CA SER A 106 4.06 -16.13 -3.33
C SER A 106 3.93 -14.86 -2.49
N PHE A 107 4.23 -13.69 -3.07
CA PHE A 107 4.10 -12.41 -2.39
C PHE A 107 2.67 -12.11 -1.95
N LEU A 108 1.68 -12.37 -2.81
CA LEU A 108 0.27 -12.14 -2.47
C LEU A 108 -0.17 -12.97 -1.25
N ILE A 109 0.40 -14.17 -1.07
CA ILE A 109 0.10 -15.06 0.06
C ILE A 109 0.87 -14.67 1.31
N VAL A 110 2.17 -14.44 1.19
CA VAL A 110 3.09 -14.17 2.30
C VAL A 110 2.98 -12.72 2.79
N GLY A 111 2.74 -11.81 1.87
CA GLY A 111 2.81 -10.36 2.12
C GLY A 111 4.24 -9.85 2.21
N GLY A 112 4.37 -8.59 2.64
CA GLY A 112 5.65 -7.91 2.81
C GLY A 112 6.07 -7.75 4.28
N MET A 113 5.36 -8.32 5.26
CA MET A 113 5.76 -8.21 6.67
C MET A 113 7.06 -8.96 6.92
N PRO A 114 8.13 -8.30 7.45
CA PRO A 114 9.47 -8.90 7.54
C PRO A 114 9.53 -10.27 8.20
N ALA A 115 8.79 -10.49 9.31
CA ALA A 115 8.76 -11.77 9.99
C ALA A 115 8.14 -12.88 9.12
N ALA A 116 7.04 -12.58 8.42
CA ALA A 116 6.40 -13.56 7.52
C ALA A 116 7.29 -13.87 6.31
N VAL A 117 7.98 -12.85 5.75
CA VAL A 117 8.92 -13.03 4.65
C VAL A 117 10.10 -13.88 5.09
N LEU A 118 10.68 -13.62 6.27
CA LEU A 118 11.79 -14.41 6.82
C LEU A 118 11.39 -15.86 7.02
N ALA A 119 10.25 -16.11 7.68
CA ALA A 119 9.74 -17.46 7.91
C ALA A 119 9.54 -18.23 6.59
N TYR A 120 9.02 -17.56 5.56
CA TYR A 120 8.88 -18.16 4.24
C TYR A 120 10.23 -18.38 3.55
N ALA A 121 11.15 -17.42 3.61
CA ALA A 121 12.46 -17.54 2.98
C ALA A 121 13.27 -18.72 3.53
N GLU A 122 13.22 -18.93 4.84
CA GLU A 122 13.96 -20.02 5.51
C GLU A 122 13.33 -21.41 5.30
N THR A 123 11.99 -21.48 5.21
CA THR A 123 11.29 -22.76 5.24
C THR A 123 10.61 -23.14 3.93
N GLN A 124 10.41 -22.21 3.03
CA GLN A 124 9.56 -22.31 1.82
C GLN A 124 8.12 -22.77 2.15
N SER A 125 7.66 -22.49 3.38
CA SER A 125 6.36 -22.91 3.89
C SER A 125 5.42 -21.72 4.04
N TYR A 126 4.32 -21.70 3.29
CA TYR A 126 3.25 -20.73 3.47
C TYR A 126 2.58 -20.84 4.86
N LEU A 127 2.59 -22.04 5.46
CA LEU A 127 2.06 -22.22 6.81
C LEU A 127 2.93 -21.52 7.87
N ALA A 128 4.25 -21.53 7.70
CA ALA A 128 5.17 -20.80 8.57
C ALA A 128 4.91 -19.29 8.50
N ALA A 129 4.81 -18.74 7.29
CA ALA A 129 4.45 -17.33 7.10
C ALA A 129 3.08 -16.98 7.71
N ARG A 130 2.09 -17.90 7.59
CA ARG A 130 0.76 -17.67 8.17
C ARG A 130 0.75 -17.64 9.69
N ASN A 131 1.62 -18.39 10.34
CA ASN A 131 1.79 -18.31 11.79
C ASN A 131 2.29 -16.92 12.20
N GLU A 132 3.26 -16.37 11.49
CA GLU A 132 3.74 -15.01 11.73
C GLU A 132 2.65 -13.96 11.46
N GLN A 133 1.88 -14.12 10.40
CA GLN A 133 0.75 -13.23 10.10
C GLN A 133 -0.28 -13.23 11.23
N ARG A 134 -0.59 -14.42 11.79
CA ARG A 134 -1.48 -14.55 12.96
C ARG A 134 -0.96 -13.76 14.14
N ASP A 135 0.31 -13.96 14.48
CA ASP A 135 0.90 -13.35 15.67
C ASP A 135 1.01 -11.83 15.50
N ILE A 136 1.33 -11.34 14.30
CA ILE A 136 1.31 -9.91 13.97
C ILE A 136 -0.10 -9.33 14.12
N MET A 137 -1.13 -9.98 13.56
CA MET A 137 -2.51 -9.48 13.66
C MET A 137 -3.04 -9.50 15.08
N GLN A 138 -2.68 -10.52 15.87
CA GLN A 138 -3.03 -10.56 17.28
C GLN A 138 -2.40 -9.38 18.04
N ASN A 139 -1.10 -9.16 17.86
CA ASN A 139 -0.38 -8.04 18.48
C ASN A 139 -0.98 -6.67 18.06
N LEU A 140 -1.31 -6.49 16.79
CA LEU A 140 -1.97 -5.25 16.32
C LEU A 140 -3.32 -5.01 17.02
N LYS A 141 -4.11 -6.06 17.21
CA LYS A 141 -5.41 -5.96 17.90
C LYS A 141 -5.27 -5.73 19.41
N GLU A 142 -4.24 -6.30 20.04
CA GLU A 142 -3.92 -6.05 21.45
C GLU A 142 -3.45 -4.61 21.66
N ASP A 143 -2.69 -4.07 20.72
CA ASP A 143 -2.24 -2.67 20.72
C ASP A 143 -3.41 -1.66 20.66
N PHE A 144 -4.61 -2.08 20.24
CA PHE A 144 -5.80 -1.23 20.30
C PHE A 144 -6.13 -0.78 21.73
N ALA A 145 -5.74 -1.52 22.76
CA ALA A 145 -5.88 -1.12 24.14
C ALA A 145 -5.10 0.18 24.48
N LYS A 146 -4.02 0.49 23.75
CA LYS A 146 -3.25 1.73 23.92
C LYS A 146 -4.04 2.98 23.52
N TYR A 147 -5.10 2.81 22.69
CA TYR A 147 -5.95 3.91 22.23
C TYR A 147 -7.21 4.13 23.07
N LYS A 148 -7.39 3.40 24.20
CA LYS A 148 -8.61 3.41 25.00
C LYS A 148 -9.06 4.80 25.48
N THR A 149 -8.13 5.74 25.63
CA THR A 149 -8.43 7.13 26.01
C THR A 149 -9.05 7.94 24.87
N ARG A 150 -8.92 7.48 23.61
CA ARG A 150 -9.39 8.15 22.41
C ARG A 150 -10.62 7.49 21.82
N VAL A 151 -10.61 6.15 21.77
CA VAL A 151 -11.67 5.34 21.16
C VAL A 151 -11.79 4.01 21.91
N ASP A 152 -13.00 3.46 22.00
CA ASP A 152 -13.23 2.13 22.54
C ASP A 152 -12.52 1.07 21.67
N PRO A 153 -11.64 0.23 22.23
CA PRO A 153 -10.96 -0.84 21.50
C PRO A 153 -11.91 -1.84 20.81
N ALA A 154 -13.12 -2.03 21.35
CA ALA A 154 -14.11 -2.89 20.70
C ALA A 154 -14.60 -2.26 19.38
N VAL A 155 -14.84 -0.96 19.37
CA VAL A 155 -15.25 -0.22 18.16
C VAL A 155 -14.12 -0.20 17.14
N LEU A 156 -12.84 -0.09 17.57
CA LEU A 156 -11.69 -0.22 16.67
C LEU A 156 -11.64 -1.59 15.99
N ARG A 157 -11.80 -2.68 16.74
CA ARG A 157 -11.84 -4.04 16.18
C ARG A 157 -12.98 -4.21 15.18
N THR A 158 -14.16 -3.73 15.52
CA THR A 158 -15.34 -3.80 14.63
C THR A 158 -15.12 -2.97 13.36
N THR A 159 -14.52 -1.78 13.48
CA THR A 159 -14.20 -0.95 12.30
C THR A 159 -13.12 -1.59 11.44
N LEU A 160 -12.09 -2.22 12.03
CA LEU A 160 -11.08 -2.96 11.26
C LEU A 160 -11.72 -4.10 10.46
N ARG A 161 -12.63 -4.86 11.08
CA ARG A 161 -13.41 -5.90 10.38
C ARG A 161 -14.19 -5.30 9.21
N SER A 162 -14.88 -4.18 9.42
CA SER A 162 -15.61 -3.47 8.35
C SER A 162 -14.68 -3.03 7.20
N VAL A 163 -13.47 -2.56 7.48
CA VAL A 163 -12.46 -2.24 6.46
C VAL A 163 -12.09 -3.47 5.63
N ILE A 164 -11.85 -4.61 6.28
CA ILE A 164 -11.48 -5.85 5.60
C ILE A 164 -12.61 -6.35 4.68
N GLU A 165 -13.84 -6.33 5.16
CA GLU A 165 -15.02 -6.74 4.40
C GLU A 165 -15.26 -5.84 3.18
N GLN A 166 -14.99 -4.54 3.30
CA GLN A 166 -15.20 -3.52 2.26
C GLN A 166 -13.97 -3.25 1.37
N THR A 167 -12.84 -3.93 1.60
CA THR A 167 -11.63 -3.78 0.77
C THR A 167 -11.96 -3.85 -0.73
N GLY A 168 -11.42 -2.91 -1.51
CA GLY A 168 -11.68 -2.76 -2.95
C GLY A 168 -13.02 -2.11 -3.29
N ARG A 169 -13.72 -1.51 -2.31
CA ARG A 169 -14.97 -0.78 -2.52
C ARG A 169 -14.92 0.58 -1.85
N GLN A 170 -15.76 1.49 -2.31
CA GLN A 170 -16.04 2.74 -1.59
C GLN A 170 -16.52 2.40 -0.18
N PHE A 171 -15.88 3.01 0.83
CA PHE A 171 -16.13 2.68 2.22
C PHE A 171 -17.42 3.31 2.74
N THR A 172 -18.30 2.48 3.26
CA THR A 172 -19.51 2.91 3.95
C THR A 172 -19.25 2.97 5.44
N TYR A 173 -19.20 4.18 6.00
CA TYR A 173 -18.87 4.41 7.41
C TYR A 173 -19.94 3.91 8.38
N SER A 174 -21.21 3.95 7.99
CA SER A 174 -22.30 3.47 8.83
C SER A 174 -22.65 2.03 8.50
N ASN A 175 -22.69 1.17 9.51
CA ASN A 175 -23.11 -0.22 9.36
C ASN A 175 -23.99 -0.59 10.57
N SER A 176 -25.29 -0.79 10.32
CA SER A 176 -26.25 -1.10 11.38
C SER A 176 -26.04 -2.50 11.97
N GLU A 177 -25.62 -3.48 11.16
CA GLU A 177 -25.36 -4.85 11.62
C GLU A 177 -24.16 -4.91 12.57
N LEU A 178 -23.21 -4.00 12.38
CA LEU A 178 -22.02 -3.87 13.22
C LEU A 178 -22.15 -2.77 14.29
N GLU A 179 -23.33 -2.15 14.44
CA GLU A 179 -23.60 -1.03 15.36
C GLU A 179 -22.62 0.17 15.18
N LEU A 180 -22.12 0.35 13.96
CA LEU A 180 -21.22 1.43 13.60
C LEU A 180 -22.01 2.65 13.10
N THR A 181 -21.78 3.79 13.75
CA THR A 181 -22.21 5.10 13.25
C THR A 181 -21.11 5.76 12.44
N TYR A 182 -21.48 6.69 11.54
CA TYR A 182 -20.52 7.46 10.76
C TYR A 182 -19.41 8.07 11.63
N ALA A 183 -19.77 8.75 12.71
CA ALA A 183 -18.81 9.44 13.57
C ALA A 183 -17.81 8.48 14.26
N LYS A 184 -18.31 7.33 14.77
CA LYS A 184 -17.46 6.32 15.40
C LYS A 184 -16.50 5.71 14.38
N SER A 185 -17.02 5.27 13.24
CA SER A 185 -16.23 4.66 12.17
C SER A 185 -15.17 5.60 11.62
N LYS A 186 -15.55 6.87 11.33
CA LYS A 186 -14.64 7.90 10.85
C LYS A 186 -13.48 8.12 11.82
N LYS A 187 -13.77 8.27 13.12
CA LYS A 187 -12.75 8.44 14.15
C LYS A 187 -11.80 7.23 14.23
N CYS A 188 -12.35 6.02 14.09
CA CYS A 188 -11.55 4.79 14.10
C CYS A 188 -10.67 4.66 12.85
N THR A 189 -11.21 4.94 11.65
CA THR A 189 -10.43 4.87 10.41
C THR A 189 -9.31 5.92 10.39
N ASP A 190 -9.58 7.16 10.83
CA ASP A 190 -8.56 8.20 10.95
C ASP A 190 -7.44 7.80 11.94
N LEU A 191 -7.80 7.13 13.03
CA LEU A 191 -6.83 6.62 14.00
C LEU A 191 -5.97 5.50 13.41
N MET A 192 -6.60 4.52 12.73
CA MET A 192 -5.89 3.40 12.10
C MET A 192 -5.01 3.85 10.92
N GLU A 193 -5.44 4.85 10.17
CA GLU A 193 -4.64 5.47 9.10
C GLU A 193 -3.36 6.13 9.67
N ARG A 194 -3.51 6.94 10.73
CA ARG A 194 -2.37 7.55 11.43
C ARG A 194 -1.45 6.52 12.06
N ALA A 195 -1.99 5.41 12.56
CA ALA A 195 -1.22 4.27 13.07
C ALA A 195 -0.61 3.42 11.94
N LYS A 196 -0.83 3.78 10.66
CA LYS A 196 -0.37 3.04 9.46
C LYS A 196 -0.86 1.58 9.41
N ILE A 197 -1.97 1.28 10.08
CA ILE A 197 -2.62 -0.05 10.04
C ILE A 197 -3.45 -0.19 8.78
N VAL A 198 -4.06 0.90 8.33
CA VAL A 198 -4.81 0.97 7.08
C VAL A 198 -4.28 2.10 6.20
N MET A 199 -4.41 1.94 4.90
CA MET A 199 -4.19 2.98 3.91
C MET A 199 -5.53 3.53 3.45
N ARG A 200 -5.63 4.86 3.34
CA ARG A 200 -6.75 5.55 2.72
C ARG A 200 -6.42 5.87 1.26
N ILE A 201 -7.42 5.71 0.40
CA ILE A 201 -7.37 6.08 -1.01
C ILE A 201 -8.52 7.06 -1.22
N ASP A 202 -8.21 8.30 -1.56
CA ASP A 202 -9.19 9.37 -1.71
C ASP A 202 -9.80 9.39 -3.12
N CYS A 203 -11.08 9.74 -3.23
CA CYS A 203 -11.71 9.96 -4.52
C CYS A 203 -11.30 11.34 -5.06
N THR A 204 -10.69 11.38 -6.25
CA THR A 204 -10.38 12.62 -6.97
C THR A 204 -11.29 12.80 -8.16
N HIS A 205 -11.64 14.05 -8.50
CA HIS A 205 -12.29 14.37 -9.76
C HIS A 205 -11.33 14.33 -10.95
N ALA A 206 -10.03 14.24 -10.70
CA ALA A 206 -8.97 14.12 -11.71
C ALA A 206 -9.01 15.23 -12.79
N ASN A 207 -9.34 16.48 -12.40
CA ASN A 207 -9.39 17.61 -13.33
C ASN A 207 -8.00 18.19 -13.67
N GLY A 208 -6.95 17.75 -12.99
CA GLY A 208 -5.58 18.22 -13.17
C GLY A 208 -4.70 17.87 -11.97
N ILE A 209 -3.57 18.53 -11.85
CA ILE A 209 -2.62 18.39 -10.74
C ILE A 209 -2.57 19.71 -9.95
N PRO A 210 -2.36 19.64 -8.62
CA PRO A 210 -2.18 18.43 -7.80
C PRO A 210 -3.49 17.65 -7.60
N LEU A 211 -3.45 16.33 -7.65
CA LEU A 211 -4.64 15.46 -7.50
C LEU A 211 -5.38 15.68 -6.18
N GLY A 212 -4.64 15.97 -5.11
CA GLY A 212 -5.21 16.24 -3.79
C GLY A 212 -5.96 17.56 -3.65
N GLY A 213 -5.83 18.47 -4.65
CA GLY A 213 -6.56 19.74 -4.68
C GLY A 213 -8.03 19.61 -5.07
N ASP A 214 -8.45 18.44 -5.54
CA ASP A 214 -9.78 18.21 -6.11
C ASP A 214 -10.34 16.85 -5.67
N ILE A 215 -10.33 16.61 -4.36
CA ILE A 215 -10.82 15.37 -3.74
C ILE A 215 -12.28 15.50 -3.27
N ASN A 216 -13.01 14.39 -3.31
CA ASN A 216 -14.28 14.25 -2.60
C ASN A 216 -14.03 13.67 -1.19
N PRO A 217 -14.11 14.45 -0.12
CA PRO A 217 -13.73 13.98 1.22
C PRO A 217 -14.70 12.94 1.81
N LYS A 218 -15.84 12.71 1.17
CA LYS A 218 -16.85 11.73 1.62
C LYS A 218 -16.63 10.34 1.04
N ASP A 219 -15.90 10.28 -0.06
CA ASP A 219 -15.72 9.05 -0.83
C ASP A 219 -14.27 8.56 -0.66
N ASN A 220 -14.11 7.49 0.09
CA ASN A 220 -12.80 6.91 0.38
C ASN A 220 -12.88 5.40 0.23
N LYS A 221 -11.74 4.80 -0.13
CA LYS A 221 -11.48 3.37 0.05
C LYS A 221 -10.46 3.20 1.17
N PHE A 222 -10.53 2.06 1.86
CA PHE A 222 -9.53 1.68 2.86
C PHE A 222 -9.03 0.28 2.56
N MET A 223 -7.73 0.07 2.77
CA MET A 223 -7.07 -1.22 2.62
C MET A 223 -6.15 -1.47 3.82
N LEU A 224 -6.01 -2.72 4.22
CA LEU A 224 -5.05 -3.10 5.26
C LEU A 224 -3.62 -2.88 4.75
N LEU A 225 -2.66 -2.70 5.66
CA LEU A 225 -1.26 -2.37 5.34
C LEU A 225 -0.50 -3.47 4.58
N ASP A 226 -1.04 -4.69 4.48
CA ASP A 226 -0.34 -5.85 3.90
C ASP A 226 -1.30 -6.89 3.35
N THR A 227 -0.94 -7.51 2.21
CA THR A 227 -1.77 -8.53 1.53
C THR A 227 -1.86 -9.84 2.30
N GLY A 228 -0.76 -10.28 2.90
CA GLY A 228 -0.72 -11.51 3.70
C GLY A 228 -1.56 -11.40 4.97
N LEU A 229 -1.47 -10.26 5.66
CA LEU A 229 -2.32 -9.97 6.81
C LEU A 229 -3.80 -9.89 6.44
N TYR A 230 -4.11 -9.32 5.27
CA TYR A 230 -5.48 -9.30 4.76
C TYR A 230 -6.00 -10.72 4.50
N LEU A 231 -5.22 -11.58 3.82
CA LEU A 231 -5.61 -12.97 3.57
C LEU A 231 -5.86 -13.75 4.85
N TYR A 232 -5.01 -13.54 5.86
CA TYR A 232 -5.18 -14.15 7.18
C TYR A 232 -6.49 -13.70 7.81
N GLU A 233 -6.72 -12.41 7.90
CA GLU A 233 -7.85 -11.83 8.62
C GLU A 233 -9.20 -12.04 7.92
N ALA A 234 -9.19 -12.07 6.58
CA ALA A 234 -10.36 -12.41 5.78
C ALA A 234 -10.76 -13.90 5.86
N GLY A 235 -9.99 -14.73 6.60
CA GLY A 235 -10.28 -16.14 6.81
C GLY A 235 -10.17 -16.98 5.53
N LEU A 236 -9.40 -16.52 4.53
CA LEU A 236 -9.29 -17.22 3.26
C LEU A 236 -8.44 -18.49 3.40
N ASN A 237 -8.93 -19.57 2.81
CA ASN A 237 -8.27 -20.87 2.90
C ASN A 237 -6.97 -20.85 2.07
N LEU A 238 -5.85 -21.14 2.74
CA LEU A 238 -4.54 -21.15 2.12
C LEU A 238 -4.42 -22.22 1.01
N ALA A 239 -5.06 -23.37 1.17
CA ALA A 239 -5.02 -24.46 0.19
C ALA A 239 -5.63 -24.05 -1.16
N ASP A 240 -6.69 -23.23 -1.15
CA ASP A 240 -7.32 -22.74 -2.37
C ASP A 240 -6.37 -21.83 -3.18
N TRP A 241 -5.51 -21.08 -2.48
CA TRP A 241 -4.51 -20.20 -3.10
C TRP A 241 -3.29 -20.96 -3.65
N ILE A 242 -2.86 -22.00 -2.95
CA ILE A 242 -1.73 -22.81 -3.38
C ILE A 242 -2.08 -23.66 -4.60
N ASN A 243 -3.28 -24.25 -4.61
CA ASN A 243 -3.72 -25.19 -5.64
C ASN A 243 -4.22 -24.56 -6.94
N ASP A 244 -4.23 -23.22 -7.02
CA ASP A 244 -4.49 -22.47 -8.25
C ASP A 244 -5.79 -22.81 -9.00
N GLU A 245 -6.90 -22.96 -8.27
CA GLU A 245 -8.22 -23.13 -8.88
C GLU A 245 -8.82 -21.75 -9.24
N PRO A 246 -8.72 -21.29 -10.51
CA PRO A 246 -9.09 -19.91 -10.89
C PRO A 246 -10.57 -19.58 -10.64
N ALA A 247 -11.43 -20.60 -10.63
CA ALA A 247 -12.88 -20.43 -10.52
C ALA A 247 -13.38 -20.07 -9.11
N LYS A 248 -12.55 -20.24 -8.07
CA LYS A 248 -12.93 -20.02 -6.66
C LYS A 248 -12.51 -18.67 -6.09
N PHE A 249 -11.81 -17.83 -6.84
CA PHE A 249 -11.20 -16.60 -6.30
C PHE A 249 -12.05 -15.34 -6.50
N VAL A 250 -13.14 -15.21 -5.77
CA VAL A 250 -13.91 -13.94 -5.68
C VAL A 250 -13.03 -12.75 -5.22
N ASN A 251 -11.91 -13.03 -4.53
CA ASN A 251 -11.06 -12.00 -3.93
C ASN A 251 -9.76 -11.70 -4.72
N ARG A 252 -9.47 -12.35 -5.85
CA ARG A 252 -8.26 -12.06 -6.65
C ARG A 252 -8.21 -10.59 -7.09
N GLY A 253 -9.32 -10.02 -7.53
CA GLY A 253 -9.39 -8.61 -7.91
C GLY A 253 -9.02 -7.68 -6.77
N LYS A 254 -9.56 -7.93 -5.58
CA LYS A 254 -9.26 -7.13 -4.38
C LYS A 254 -7.79 -7.20 -3.97
N LEU A 255 -7.18 -8.40 -4.06
CA LEU A 255 -5.77 -8.56 -3.74
C LEU A 255 -4.86 -7.90 -4.77
N ALA A 256 -5.20 -7.99 -6.06
CA ALA A 256 -4.46 -7.29 -7.11
C ALA A 256 -4.54 -5.76 -6.90
N GLU A 257 -5.73 -5.23 -6.60
CA GLU A 257 -5.91 -3.81 -6.29
C GLU A 257 -5.12 -3.41 -5.03
N MET A 258 -5.18 -4.21 -3.96
CA MET A 258 -4.40 -3.97 -2.75
C MET A 258 -2.89 -4.01 -3.00
N PHE A 259 -2.40 -4.99 -3.77
CA PHE A 259 -1.01 -5.09 -4.18
C PHE A 259 -0.56 -3.82 -4.91
N VAL A 260 -1.34 -3.39 -5.91
CA VAL A 260 -1.05 -2.17 -6.66
C VAL A 260 -1.05 -0.94 -5.75
N ALA A 261 -2.01 -0.82 -4.83
CA ALA A 261 -2.01 0.26 -3.83
C ALA A 261 -0.71 0.30 -3.02
N HIS A 262 -0.25 -0.87 -2.55
CA HIS A 262 1.00 -0.99 -1.77
C HIS A 262 2.22 -0.60 -2.61
N GLU A 263 2.33 -1.08 -3.84
CA GLU A 263 3.47 -0.75 -4.70
C GLU A 263 3.48 0.72 -5.10
N LEU A 264 2.33 1.31 -5.45
CA LEU A 264 2.22 2.74 -5.74
C LEU A 264 2.55 3.62 -4.51
N LYS A 265 2.16 3.19 -3.30
CA LYS A 265 2.50 3.89 -2.05
C LYS A 265 4.01 3.91 -1.79
N LYS A 266 4.69 2.83 -2.13
CA LYS A 266 6.13 2.63 -1.92
C LYS A 266 7.00 3.20 -3.04
N SER A 267 6.44 3.42 -4.25
CA SER A 267 7.20 3.92 -5.41
C SER A 267 7.65 5.37 -5.28
N GLY A 268 7.00 6.14 -4.39
CA GLY A 268 7.39 7.53 -4.11
C GLY A 268 8.55 7.66 -3.13
N SER A 269 8.87 8.90 -2.79
CA SER A 269 9.91 9.21 -1.79
C SER A 269 9.51 8.67 -0.41
N PRO A 270 10.43 8.01 0.33
CA PRO A 270 10.17 7.62 1.72
C PRO A 270 10.07 8.80 2.68
N LEU A 271 10.34 10.02 2.22
CA LEU A 271 10.23 11.25 2.99
C LEU A 271 8.82 11.87 2.90
N ASP A 272 8.00 11.36 1.97
CA ASP A 272 6.65 11.87 1.70
C ASP A 272 5.60 10.79 1.97
N ASP A 273 4.40 11.20 2.36
CA ASP A 273 3.33 10.23 2.67
C ASP A 273 2.70 9.59 1.41
N ASN A 274 3.02 10.05 0.20
CA ASN A 274 2.59 9.49 -1.08
C ASN A 274 1.09 9.15 -1.11
N PRO A 275 0.16 10.15 -1.08
CA PRO A 275 -1.27 9.91 -1.04
C PRO A 275 -1.75 9.17 -2.28
N LEU A 276 -2.71 8.27 -2.11
CA LEU A 276 -3.30 7.49 -3.18
C LEU A 276 -4.67 8.04 -3.56
N TYR A 277 -4.99 7.98 -4.84
CA TYR A 277 -6.24 8.47 -5.37
C TYR A 277 -6.88 7.44 -6.31
N TYR A 278 -8.22 7.40 -6.33
CA TYR A 278 -9.02 6.70 -7.31
C TYR A 278 -10.04 7.66 -7.94
N TRP A 279 -10.64 7.27 -9.03
CA TRP A 279 -11.70 8.05 -9.65
C TRP A 279 -12.98 7.26 -9.75
N HIS A 280 -14.08 7.93 -9.44
CA HIS A 280 -15.40 7.34 -9.55
C HIS A 280 -16.40 8.38 -10.02
N ARG A 281 -17.35 7.92 -10.81
CA ARG A 281 -18.46 8.69 -11.30
C ARG A 281 -19.76 7.90 -11.16
N GLU A 282 -20.76 8.55 -10.59
CA GLU A 282 -22.14 8.08 -10.59
C GLU A 282 -23.02 9.18 -11.14
N ASN A 283 -23.60 8.97 -12.33
CA ASN A 283 -24.52 9.91 -12.96
C ASN A 283 -25.63 9.16 -13.71
N LYS A 284 -26.56 9.93 -14.32
CA LYS A 284 -27.69 9.37 -15.07
C LYS A 284 -27.28 8.45 -16.22
N THR A 285 -26.05 8.56 -16.73
CA THR A 285 -25.53 7.76 -17.85
C THR A 285 -24.80 6.50 -17.40
N GLY A 286 -24.65 6.28 -16.08
CA GLY A 286 -24.09 5.07 -15.49
C GLY A 286 -23.00 5.31 -14.47
N LYS A 287 -22.52 4.19 -13.91
CA LYS A 287 -21.41 4.15 -12.96
C LYS A 287 -20.12 3.81 -13.69
N ALA A 288 -19.03 4.47 -13.34
CA ALA A 288 -17.71 4.14 -13.80
C ALA A 288 -16.71 4.39 -12.67
N GLU A 289 -15.75 3.51 -12.52
CA GLU A 289 -14.68 3.62 -11.52
C GLU A 289 -13.36 3.20 -12.15
N VAL A 290 -12.30 3.95 -11.85
CA VAL A 290 -10.91 3.62 -12.19
C VAL A 290 -10.14 3.46 -10.88
N ASP A 291 -9.44 2.35 -10.74
CA ASP A 291 -8.89 1.89 -9.48
C ASP A 291 -7.88 2.85 -8.87
N PHE A 292 -7.00 3.46 -9.70
CA PHE A 292 -6.05 4.47 -9.26
C PHE A 292 -5.92 5.61 -10.28
N VAL A 293 -5.60 6.79 -9.75
CA VAL A 293 -5.11 7.93 -10.52
C VAL A 293 -3.85 8.43 -9.83
N VAL A 294 -2.74 8.44 -10.56
CA VAL A 294 -1.45 8.95 -10.06
C VAL A 294 -1.01 10.16 -10.86
N GLN A 295 -0.09 10.93 -10.31
CA GLN A 295 0.55 11.99 -11.07
C GLN A 295 1.72 11.38 -11.85
N HIS A 296 1.71 11.56 -13.17
CA HIS A 296 2.82 11.20 -14.03
C HIS A 296 3.26 12.43 -14.81
N ARG A 297 4.50 12.87 -14.62
CA ARG A 297 4.98 14.16 -15.17
C ARG A 297 4.04 15.29 -14.73
N ASN A 298 3.43 15.97 -15.68
CA ASN A 298 2.56 17.13 -15.44
C ASN A 298 1.07 16.82 -15.70
N ALA A 299 0.66 15.56 -15.61
CA ALA A 299 -0.72 15.14 -15.89
C ALA A 299 -1.18 14.01 -14.97
N PRO A 300 -2.50 13.88 -14.74
CA PRO A 300 -3.07 12.68 -14.16
C PRO A 300 -2.88 11.48 -15.09
N LEU A 301 -2.52 10.33 -14.51
CA LEU A 301 -2.40 9.05 -15.20
C LEU A 301 -3.36 8.04 -14.53
N PRO A 302 -4.43 7.63 -15.21
CA PRO A 302 -5.35 6.63 -14.70
C PRO A 302 -4.76 5.23 -14.86
N ILE A 303 -4.95 4.39 -13.83
CA ILE A 303 -4.48 3.01 -13.78
C ILE A 303 -5.67 2.11 -13.45
N GLU A 304 -5.95 1.16 -14.34
CA GLU A 304 -6.95 0.12 -14.16
C GLU A 304 -6.28 -1.21 -13.82
N VAL A 305 -6.73 -1.86 -12.76
CA VAL A 305 -6.17 -3.12 -12.26
C VAL A 305 -7.00 -4.31 -12.73
N LYS A 306 -6.35 -5.34 -13.19
CA LYS A 306 -6.98 -6.63 -13.52
C LYS A 306 -6.20 -7.77 -12.90
N SER A 307 -6.90 -8.68 -12.25
CA SER A 307 -6.30 -9.85 -11.58
C SER A 307 -5.92 -10.99 -12.52
N GLY A 308 -6.06 -10.81 -13.81
CA GLY A 308 -5.75 -11.81 -14.83
C GLY A 308 -5.63 -11.16 -16.21
N THR A 309 -5.56 -11.98 -17.25
CA THR A 309 -5.36 -11.51 -18.62
C THR A 309 -6.63 -10.98 -19.29
N LYS A 310 -7.80 -11.17 -18.69
CA LYS A 310 -9.10 -10.72 -19.23
C LYS A 310 -9.65 -9.55 -18.42
N GLY A 311 -10.48 -8.72 -19.03
CA GLY A 311 -11.18 -7.63 -18.35
C GLY A 311 -11.51 -6.47 -19.28
N SER A 312 -12.61 -5.78 -18.97
CA SER A 312 -13.04 -4.61 -19.72
C SER A 312 -12.26 -3.37 -19.29
N MET A 313 -11.88 -2.54 -20.25
CA MET A 313 -11.28 -1.21 -20.03
C MET A 313 -12.33 -0.10 -20.17
N LYS A 314 -13.61 -0.42 -20.01
CA LYS A 314 -14.70 0.54 -20.25
C LYS A 314 -14.59 1.78 -19.36
N SER A 315 -14.37 1.59 -18.06
CA SER A 315 -14.25 2.72 -17.10
C SER A 315 -13.03 3.58 -17.39
N LEU A 316 -11.89 2.95 -17.68
CA LEU A 316 -10.66 3.65 -18.05
C LEU A 316 -10.87 4.52 -19.29
N ARG A 317 -11.47 3.96 -20.35
CA ARG A 317 -11.78 4.70 -21.58
C ARG A 317 -12.77 5.85 -21.35
N ILE A 318 -13.77 5.64 -20.47
CA ILE A 318 -14.72 6.69 -20.09
C ILE A 318 -13.97 7.86 -19.45
N LEU A 319 -13.12 7.59 -18.48
CA LEU A 319 -12.34 8.64 -17.79
C LEU A 319 -11.39 9.34 -18.77
N MET A 320 -10.66 8.57 -19.59
CA MET A 320 -9.74 9.14 -20.58
C MET A 320 -10.45 10.06 -21.56
N ASN A 321 -11.62 9.67 -22.05
CA ASN A 321 -12.41 10.49 -22.97
C ASN A 321 -12.97 11.75 -22.29
N GLU A 322 -13.52 11.64 -21.09
CA GLU A 322 -14.10 12.77 -20.35
C GLU A 322 -13.07 13.83 -19.99
N LYS A 323 -11.87 13.39 -19.64
CA LYS A 323 -10.77 14.29 -19.21
C LYS A 323 -9.75 14.56 -20.31
N SER A 324 -9.96 14.01 -21.51
CA SER A 324 -9.02 14.11 -22.63
C SER A 324 -7.61 13.63 -22.29
N PHE A 325 -7.50 12.58 -21.47
CA PHE A 325 -6.20 11.99 -21.13
C PHE A 325 -5.61 11.24 -22.32
N LYS A 326 -4.33 11.48 -22.58
CA LYS A 326 -3.59 10.89 -23.70
C LYS A 326 -3.09 9.48 -23.41
N LEU A 327 -2.91 9.14 -22.14
CA LEU A 327 -2.30 7.91 -21.70
C LEU A 327 -3.08 7.35 -20.51
N GLY A 328 -3.29 6.03 -20.53
CA GLY A 328 -3.77 5.24 -19.40
C GLY A 328 -2.92 4.00 -19.22
N VAL A 329 -3.02 3.37 -18.06
CA VAL A 329 -2.33 2.12 -17.75
C VAL A 329 -3.35 1.05 -17.42
N ARG A 330 -3.17 -0.13 -17.99
CA ARG A 330 -3.71 -1.38 -17.51
C ARG A 330 -2.59 -2.13 -16.80
N THR A 331 -2.79 -2.51 -15.55
CA THR A 331 -1.89 -3.43 -14.85
C THR A 331 -2.58 -4.75 -14.60
N SER A 332 -1.92 -5.85 -14.96
CA SER A 332 -2.50 -7.19 -14.92
C SER A 332 -1.41 -8.27 -14.88
N GLU A 333 -1.81 -9.54 -14.93
CA GLU A 333 -0.89 -10.67 -15.12
C GLU A 333 -0.40 -10.82 -16.58
N GLU A 334 -0.79 -9.92 -17.48
CA GLU A 334 -0.27 -9.91 -18.86
C GLU A 334 1.16 -9.36 -18.90
N ASN A 335 1.90 -9.81 -19.92
CA ASN A 335 3.18 -9.24 -20.26
C ASN A 335 3.03 -7.78 -20.77
N LEU A 336 4.14 -7.09 -20.99
CA LEU A 336 4.15 -5.76 -21.59
C LEU A 336 3.36 -5.75 -22.91
N GLY A 337 2.61 -4.68 -23.13
CA GLY A 337 1.84 -4.52 -24.33
C GLY A 337 1.13 -3.17 -24.39
N GLU A 338 0.28 -3.03 -25.39
CA GLU A 338 -0.50 -1.81 -25.58
C GLU A 338 -1.88 -2.12 -26.16
N LEU A 339 -2.82 -1.23 -25.90
CA LEU A 339 -4.18 -1.24 -26.44
C LEU A 339 -4.49 0.14 -27.02
N ASP A 340 -5.52 0.20 -27.87
CA ASP A 340 -6.06 1.46 -28.40
C ASP A 340 -4.95 2.34 -29.05
N ASP A 341 -4.17 1.75 -29.97
CA ASP A 341 -3.07 2.41 -30.67
C ASP A 341 -2.06 3.09 -29.74
N GLY A 342 -1.72 2.41 -28.65
CA GLY A 342 -0.73 2.86 -27.66
C GLY A 342 -1.26 3.85 -26.63
N GLN A 343 -2.55 4.20 -26.65
CA GLN A 343 -3.14 5.08 -25.63
C GLN A 343 -3.24 4.39 -24.27
N ILE A 344 -3.34 3.07 -24.23
CA ILE A 344 -3.34 2.29 -22.97
C ILE A 344 -2.11 1.38 -22.99
N ARG A 345 -1.19 1.59 -22.04
CA ARG A 345 -0.03 0.72 -21.84
C ARG A 345 -0.38 -0.41 -20.87
N ILE A 346 0.05 -1.63 -21.21
CA ILE A 346 -0.05 -2.77 -20.31
C ILE A 346 1.27 -2.88 -19.55
N VAL A 347 1.19 -2.78 -18.23
CA VAL A 347 2.32 -2.94 -17.31
C VAL A 347 2.04 -4.15 -16.42
N PRO A 348 2.92 -5.17 -16.37
CA PRO A 348 2.74 -6.30 -15.47
C PRO A 348 2.54 -5.86 -14.02
N LEU A 349 1.65 -6.53 -13.27
CA LEU A 349 1.35 -6.19 -11.87
C LEU A 349 2.63 -6.00 -11.05
N TYR A 350 3.56 -6.92 -11.14
CA TYR A 350 4.81 -6.92 -10.35
C TYR A 350 5.80 -5.80 -10.71
N LEU A 351 5.55 -5.04 -11.79
CA LEU A 351 6.34 -3.87 -12.18
C LEU A 351 5.60 -2.55 -12.01
N ILE A 352 4.40 -2.56 -11.41
CA ILE A 352 3.60 -1.33 -11.29
C ILE A 352 4.31 -0.26 -10.42
N GLY A 353 5.10 -0.65 -9.44
CA GLY A 353 5.93 0.28 -8.66
C GLY A 353 6.96 1.04 -9.50
N GLU A 354 7.34 0.49 -10.66
CA GLU A 354 8.34 1.03 -11.58
C GLU A 354 7.72 1.70 -12.83
N TYR A 355 6.41 1.95 -12.81
CA TYR A 355 5.66 2.43 -13.97
C TYR A 355 6.26 3.68 -14.61
N GLU A 356 6.79 4.61 -13.80
CA GLU A 356 7.39 5.83 -14.32
C GLU A 356 8.60 5.56 -15.22
N SER A 357 9.43 4.59 -14.84
CA SER A 357 10.61 4.21 -15.60
C SER A 357 10.27 3.46 -16.88
N ILE A 358 9.20 2.64 -16.84
CA ILE A 358 8.72 1.86 -17.99
C ILE A 358 8.02 2.75 -19.01
N LEU A 359 7.25 3.74 -18.56
CA LEU A 359 6.51 4.65 -19.45
C LEU A 359 7.36 5.79 -20.04
N ARG A 360 8.64 5.90 -19.67
CA ARG A 360 9.57 6.91 -20.23
C ARG A 360 10.05 6.55 -21.64
N THR A 361 9.94 5.29 -22.01
CA THR A 361 10.23 4.79 -23.36
C THR A 361 9.05 4.90 -24.25
#